data_8c962f358d3fea10d96121a0ad5a7012
#
_entry.id   8c962f358d3fea10d96121a0ad5a7012
#
_cell.length_a   1.000
_cell.length_b   1.000
_cell.length_c   1.000
_cell.angle_alpha   90.00
_cell.angle_beta   90.00
_cell.angle_gamma   90.00
#
_symmetry.space_group_name_H-M   'P 1'
#
loop_
_entity.id
_entity.type
_entity.pdbx_description
1 polymer ?
#
loop_
_entity_poly.entity_id
_entity_poly.type
_entity_poly.pdbx_seq_one_letter_code
_entity_poly.pdbx_strand_id
1 'polypeptide(L)'
;RDKLALCRDMGIGWIKFVDDGGASGLNVYRACWHEFGIIPIVRFYIGTPGQCGPREADAIKRIADALGFRTYFELCNEPDLPLEWNYRQPKNWLYQAAWAYCDYAPKVLEAGGLPGTFALASGAFGQVRIDEHGNEIPPVEINYLKIITDRIGKEIFQNGGWVSMHNYHINHPVDYPYDAVNQE
;
A
#
# COMPACT_ATOMS: atom_id res chain seq x y z
N ARG A 1 -0.03 -21.09 13.50
CA ARG A 1 0.05 -22.14 12.46
C ARG A 1 -1.35 -22.59 12.03
N ASP A 2 -2.26 -22.88 12.95
CA ASP A 2 -3.62 -23.38 12.63
C ASP A 2 -4.39 -22.44 11.69
N LYS A 3 -4.29 -21.11 11.90
CA LYS A 3 -4.94 -20.12 11.02
C LYS A 3 -4.35 -20.11 9.61
N LEU A 4 -3.04 -20.30 9.46
CA LEU A 4 -2.40 -20.37 8.15
C LEU A 4 -2.76 -21.67 7.41
N ALA A 5 -2.87 -22.78 8.12
CA ALA A 5 -3.37 -24.04 7.55
C ALA A 5 -4.79 -23.86 7.01
N LEU A 6 -5.68 -23.23 7.79
CA LEU A 6 -7.04 -22.92 7.35
C LEU A 6 -7.05 -22.03 6.11
N CYS A 7 -6.23 -20.97 6.07
CA CYS A 7 -6.11 -20.10 4.89
C CYS A 7 -5.70 -20.89 3.65
N ARG A 8 -4.68 -21.76 3.77
CA ARG A 8 -4.26 -22.64 2.67
C ARG A 8 -5.40 -23.56 2.21
N ASP A 9 -6.11 -24.20 3.15
CA ASP A 9 -7.20 -25.13 2.84
C ASP A 9 -8.41 -24.42 2.18
N MET A 10 -8.57 -23.11 2.43
CA MET A 10 -9.50 -22.23 1.73
C MET A 10 -8.99 -21.73 0.36
N GLY A 11 -7.79 -22.12 -0.06
CA GLY A 11 -7.19 -21.67 -1.33
C GLY A 11 -6.67 -20.25 -1.33
N ILE A 12 -6.43 -19.65 -0.15
CA ILE A 12 -5.87 -18.29 -0.03
C ILE A 12 -4.38 -18.34 -0.37
N GLY A 13 -4.00 -17.71 -1.49
CA GLY A 13 -2.61 -17.64 -1.95
C GLY A 13 -1.82 -16.44 -1.43
N TRP A 14 -2.48 -15.43 -0.83
CA TRP A 14 -1.88 -14.16 -0.42
C TRP A 14 -2.47 -13.70 0.90
N ILE A 15 -1.62 -13.20 1.80
CA ILE A 15 -2.09 -12.59 3.07
C ILE A 15 -1.34 -11.28 3.30
N LYS A 16 -2.07 -10.20 3.56
CA LYS A 16 -1.49 -8.92 3.97
C LYS A 16 -1.33 -8.88 5.49
N PHE A 17 -0.13 -8.54 5.95
CA PHE A 17 0.23 -8.38 7.35
C PHE A 17 0.62 -6.94 7.64
N VAL A 18 0.31 -6.46 8.83
CA VAL A 18 0.83 -5.20 9.35
C VAL A 18 2.08 -5.50 10.18
N ASP A 19 3.16 -4.77 9.91
CA ASP A 19 4.44 -4.87 10.60
C ASP A 19 4.85 -3.50 11.15
N ASP A 20 5.66 -3.47 12.18
CA ASP A 20 6.17 -2.24 12.80
C ASP A 20 7.31 -1.56 12.03
N GLY A 21 7.65 -2.08 10.85
CA GLY A 21 8.79 -1.64 10.04
C GLY A 21 10.14 -2.17 10.51
N GLY A 22 10.16 -3.13 11.44
CA GLY A 22 11.36 -3.78 11.97
C GLY A 22 11.44 -5.28 11.68
N ALA A 23 10.61 -5.80 10.78
CA ALA A 23 10.45 -7.23 10.50
C ALA A 23 10.05 -8.05 11.74
N SER A 24 9.16 -7.51 12.58
CA SER A 24 8.65 -8.19 13.78
C SER A 24 7.90 -9.48 13.45
N GLY A 25 7.25 -9.53 12.27
CA GLY A 25 6.50 -10.68 11.76
C GLY A 25 7.33 -11.75 11.03
N LEU A 26 8.67 -11.65 10.98
CA LEU A 26 9.53 -12.47 10.12
C LEU A 26 9.26 -13.98 10.21
N ASN A 27 9.05 -14.52 11.42
CA ASN A 27 8.77 -15.94 11.60
C ASN A 27 7.41 -16.34 11.00
N VAL A 28 6.43 -15.47 11.04
CA VAL A 28 5.12 -15.70 10.42
C VAL A 28 5.24 -15.66 8.90
N TYR A 29 5.98 -14.71 8.34
CA TYR A 29 6.19 -14.60 6.88
C TYR A 29 6.90 -15.83 6.32
N ARG A 30 7.94 -16.30 7.03
CA ARG A 30 8.63 -17.56 6.69
C ARG A 30 7.68 -18.76 6.71
N ALA A 31 6.87 -18.89 7.75
CA ALA A 31 5.89 -19.96 7.85
C ALA A 31 4.86 -19.88 6.70
N CYS A 32 4.30 -18.68 6.42
CA CYS A 32 3.38 -18.47 5.30
C CYS A 32 3.91 -19.07 4.01
N TRP A 33 5.13 -18.74 3.64
CA TRP A 33 5.71 -19.18 2.38
C TRP A 33 6.22 -20.63 2.44
N HIS A 34 7.13 -20.94 3.35
CA HIS A 34 7.84 -22.22 3.31
C HIS A 34 7.00 -23.41 3.79
N GLU A 35 6.01 -23.17 4.69
CA GLU A 35 5.17 -24.26 5.21
C GLU A 35 3.82 -24.34 4.48
N PHE A 36 3.27 -23.21 4.02
CA PHE A 36 1.90 -23.15 3.51
C PHE A 36 1.78 -22.67 2.05
N GLY A 37 2.86 -22.22 1.43
CA GLY A 37 2.84 -21.70 0.05
C GLY A 37 2.04 -20.41 -0.14
N ILE A 38 1.83 -19.65 0.96
CA ILE A 38 1.09 -18.40 0.98
C ILE A 38 2.07 -17.24 0.87
N ILE A 39 1.87 -16.35 -0.09
CA ILE A 39 2.74 -15.16 -0.28
C ILE A 39 2.36 -14.08 0.73
N PRO A 40 3.28 -13.63 1.60
CA PRO A 40 3.02 -12.50 2.48
C PRO A 40 3.14 -11.18 1.73
N ILE A 41 2.15 -10.30 1.90
CA ILE A 41 2.22 -8.87 1.58
C ILE A 41 2.47 -8.15 2.90
N VAL A 42 3.51 -7.33 3.00
CA VAL A 42 3.89 -6.69 4.27
C VAL A 42 3.62 -5.20 4.20
N ARG A 43 2.72 -4.72 5.04
CA ARG A 43 2.45 -3.29 5.20
C ARG A 43 3.12 -2.79 6.47
N PHE A 44 4.05 -1.85 6.32
CA PHE A 44 4.64 -1.19 7.48
C PHE A 44 3.68 -0.16 8.06
N TYR A 45 3.45 -0.25 9.37
CA TYR A 45 2.75 0.79 10.11
C TYR A 45 3.73 1.92 10.40
N ILE A 46 3.64 2.96 9.60
CA ILE A 46 4.48 4.15 9.69
C ILE A 46 3.56 5.34 9.95
N GLY A 47 3.86 6.13 10.98
CA GLY A 47 2.98 7.21 11.45
C GLY A 47 2.86 8.43 10.53
N THR A 48 3.49 8.39 9.36
CA THR A 48 3.38 9.41 8.30
C THR A 48 3.66 8.77 6.94
N PRO A 49 2.91 9.08 5.89
CA PRO A 49 3.12 8.49 4.57
C PRO A 49 4.56 8.65 4.08
N GLY A 50 5.16 7.54 3.66
CA GLY A 50 6.34 7.55 2.82
C GLY A 50 7.71 7.66 3.48
N GLN A 51 7.83 7.26 4.72
CA GLN A 51 9.16 7.15 5.32
C GLN A 51 9.74 5.75 5.08
N CYS A 52 10.79 5.65 4.25
CA CYS A 52 11.66 4.48 4.19
C CYS A 52 13.06 4.91 4.60
N GLY A 53 13.34 4.74 5.87
CA GLY A 53 14.67 4.96 6.43
C GLY A 53 15.53 3.69 6.41
N PRO A 54 16.74 3.74 7.00
CA PRO A 54 17.63 2.57 7.09
C PRO A 54 17.00 1.37 7.81
N ARG A 55 16.14 1.60 8.81
CA ARG A 55 15.44 0.54 9.55
C ARG A 55 14.49 -0.24 8.66
N GLU A 56 13.67 0.47 7.89
CA GLU A 56 12.69 -0.12 6.97
C GLU A 56 13.41 -0.85 5.82
N ALA A 57 14.45 -0.25 5.26
CA ALA A 57 15.25 -0.89 4.22
C ALA A 57 15.94 -2.18 4.70
N ASP A 58 16.49 -2.20 5.91
CA ASP A 58 17.06 -3.40 6.54
C ASP A 58 15.98 -4.45 6.80
N ALA A 59 14.80 -4.06 7.28
CA ALA A 59 13.67 -4.98 7.47
C ALA A 59 13.21 -5.62 6.15
N ILE A 60 13.08 -4.83 5.09
CA ILE A 60 12.73 -5.32 3.74
C ILE A 60 13.75 -6.36 3.28
N LYS A 61 15.05 -6.02 3.39
CA LYS A 61 16.12 -6.94 3.00
C LYS A 61 16.06 -8.25 3.78
N ARG A 62 15.93 -8.19 5.10
CA ARG A 62 15.83 -9.39 5.97
C ARG A 62 14.64 -10.26 5.62
N ILE A 63 13.49 -9.65 5.30
CA ILE A 63 12.28 -10.38 4.89
C ILE A 63 12.51 -11.04 3.52
N ALA A 64 13.03 -10.31 2.53
CA ALA A 64 13.32 -10.85 1.20
C ALA A 64 14.34 -12.01 1.27
N ASP A 65 15.42 -11.84 2.01
CA ASP A 65 16.45 -12.87 2.21
C ASP A 65 15.84 -14.13 2.88
N ALA A 66 14.97 -13.95 3.87
CA ALA A 66 14.35 -15.05 4.61
C ALA A 66 13.29 -15.81 3.79
N LEU A 67 12.67 -15.17 2.81
CA LEU A 67 11.70 -15.78 1.90
C LEU A 67 12.39 -16.40 0.67
N GLY A 68 13.55 -15.90 0.28
CA GLY A 68 14.27 -16.31 -0.92
C GLY A 68 13.72 -15.71 -2.22
N PHE A 69 12.83 -14.71 -2.13
CA PHE A 69 12.29 -13.97 -3.26
C PHE A 69 11.88 -12.55 -2.87
N ARG A 70 11.69 -11.68 -3.87
CA ARG A 70 11.16 -10.33 -3.68
C ARG A 70 9.68 -10.38 -3.35
N THR A 71 9.29 -9.93 -2.15
CA THR A 71 7.88 -9.86 -1.78
C THR A 71 7.35 -8.42 -1.78
N TYR A 72 6.09 -8.25 -1.49
CA TYR A 72 5.29 -7.04 -1.66
C TYR A 72 5.28 -6.21 -0.39
N PHE A 73 5.58 -4.90 -0.52
CA PHE A 73 5.63 -3.96 0.59
C PHE A 73 4.75 -2.73 0.33
N GLU A 74 3.98 -2.34 1.34
CA GLU A 74 3.32 -1.03 1.45
C GLU A 74 3.91 -0.27 2.63
N LEU A 75 4.18 1.03 2.47
CA LEU A 75 4.76 1.86 3.52
C LEU A 75 3.78 2.91 4.06
N CYS A 76 2.50 2.73 3.88
CA CYS A 76 1.42 3.52 4.49
C CYS A 76 0.08 2.83 4.27
N ASN A 77 -0.92 3.22 5.05
CA ASN A 77 -2.31 2.80 4.82
C ASN A 77 -3.02 3.82 3.88
N GLU A 78 -4.05 4.44 4.32
CA GLU A 78 -4.99 5.30 3.59
C GLU A 78 -4.62 6.78 3.78
N PRO A 79 -3.70 7.35 2.97
CA PRO A 79 -3.19 8.72 3.19
C PRO A 79 -4.24 9.82 2.98
N ASP A 80 -5.42 9.46 2.48
CA ASP A 80 -6.59 10.34 2.42
C ASP A 80 -7.27 10.52 3.79
N LEU A 81 -6.92 9.70 4.79
CA LEU A 81 -7.44 9.83 6.14
C LEU A 81 -6.51 10.69 7.03
N PRO A 82 -7.04 11.69 7.75
CA PRO A 82 -6.25 12.51 8.67
C PRO A 82 -5.50 11.71 9.74
N LEU A 83 -6.04 10.55 10.14
CA LEU A 83 -5.41 9.64 11.10
C LEU A 83 -4.00 9.20 10.66
N GLU A 84 -3.81 8.92 9.39
CA GLU A 84 -2.54 8.47 8.81
C GLU A 84 -1.45 9.58 8.81
N TRP A 85 -1.83 10.80 9.14
CA TRP A 85 -0.96 11.97 9.31
C TRP A 85 -0.87 12.43 10.77
N ASN A 86 -1.24 11.59 11.72
CA ASN A 86 -1.38 12.00 13.12
C ASN A 86 -2.27 13.26 13.26
N TYR A 87 -3.37 13.32 12.51
CA TYR A 87 -4.32 14.43 12.42
C TYR A 87 -3.73 15.75 11.92
N ARG A 88 -2.59 15.71 11.22
CA ARG A 88 -1.92 16.86 10.60
C ARG A 88 -1.87 16.72 9.08
N GLN A 89 -2.92 16.17 8.49
CA GLN A 89 -3.00 15.97 7.05
C GLN A 89 -2.84 17.30 6.30
N PRO A 90 -1.88 17.40 5.36
CA PRO A 90 -1.71 18.61 4.57
C PRO A 90 -2.84 18.77 3.56
N LYS A 91 -3.16 20.01 3.17
CA LYS A 91 -4.21 20.27 2.17
C LYS A 91 -3.94 19.56 0.84
N ASN A 92 -2.68 19.50 0.42
CA ASN A 92 -2.21 18.82 -0.79
C ASN A 92 -1.78 17.36 -0.52
N TRP A 93 -2.48 16.67 0.40
CA TRP A 93 -2.14 15.31 0.85
C TRP A 93 -1.94 14.31 -0.29
N LEU A 94 -2.72 14.43 -1.38
CA LEU A 94 -2.63 13.52 -2.52
C LEU A 94 -1.26 13.61 -3.21
N TYR A 95 -0.76 14.85 -3.42
CA TYR A 95 0.58 15.08 -3.97
C TYR A 95 1.67 14.60 -3.00
N GLN A 96 1.51 14.94 -1.71
CA GLN A 96 2.47 14.50 -0.69
C GLN A 96 2.55 12.97 -0.62
N ALA A 97 1.43 12.27 -0.68
CA ALA A 97 1.39 10.82 -0.71
C ALA A 97 2.03 10.25 -1.99
N ALA A 98 1.72 10.83 -3.16
CA ALA A 98 2.32 10.41 -4.42
C ALA A 98 3.85 10.63 -4.43
N TRP A 99 4.32 11.79 -3.94
CA TRP A 99 5.75 12.09 -3.84
C TRP A 99 6.46 11.18 -2.84
N ALA A 100 5.82 10.91 -1.71
CA ALA A 100 6.33 9.95 -0.74
C ALA A 100 6.52 8.56 -1.35
N TYR A 101 5.55 8.08 -2.16
CA TYR A 101 5.74 6.85 -2.93
C TYR A 101 6.96 6.95 -3.85
N CYS A 102 7.10 8.03 -4.61
CA CYS A 102 8.24 8.24 -5.52
C CYS A 102 9.58 8.23 -4.79
N ASP A 103 9.63 8.72 -3.56
CA ASP A 103 10.86 8.79 -2.77
C ASP A 103 11.23 7.46 -2.11
N TYR A 104 10.23 6.62 -1.75
CA TYR A 104 10.52 5.35 -1.11
C TYR A 104 10.59 4.14 -2.06
N ALA A 105 9.84 4.15 -3.16
CA ALA A 105 9.75 3.00 -4.03
C ALA A 105 11.11 2.52 -4.59
N PRO A 106 12.02 3.42 -5.01
CA PRO A 106 13.37 3.01 -5.41
C PRO A 106 14.14 2.31 -4.27
N LYS A 107 14.00 2.81 -3.03
CA LYS A 107 14.67 2.23 -1.86
C LYS A 107 14.14 0.83 -1.52
N VAL A 108 12.83 0.61 -1.69
CA VAL A 108 12.22 -0.72 -1.54
C VAL A 108 12.77 -1.68 -2.59
N LEU A 109 12.87 -1.24 -3.86
CA LEU A 109 13.47 -2.05 -4.93
C LEU A 109 14.92 -2.40 -4.64
N GLU A 110 15.72 -1.42 -4.20
CA GLU A 110 17.14 -1.61 -3.85
C GLU A 110 17.30 -2.58 -2.68
N ALA A 111 16.41 -2.52 -1.69
CA ALA A 111 16.38 -3.45 -0.56
C ALA A 111 15.86 -4.86 -0.91
N GLY A 112 15.47 -5.11 -2.17
CA GLY A 112 14.98 -6.40 -2.63
C GLY A 112 13.48 -6.64 -2.46
N GLY A 113 12.68 -5.59 -2.22
CA GLY A 113 11.24 -5.65 -2.15
C GLY A 113 10.54 -5.23 -3.45
N LEU A 114 9.20 -5.32 -3.46
CA LEU A 114 8.32 -4.86 -4.53
C LEU A 114 7.41 -3.75 -3.93
N PRO A 115 7.59 -2.47 -4.32
CA PRO A 115 6.86 -1.35 -3.70
C PRO A 115 5.42 -1.27 -4.18
N GLY A 116 4.48 -1.27 -3.26
CA GLY A 116 3.07 -0.97 -3.50
C GLY A 116 2.78 0.52 -3.39
N THR A 117 1.87 1.04 -4.21
CA THR A 117 1.30 2.36 -3.96
C THR A 117 0.50 2.33 -2.66
N PHE A 118 0.27 3.50 -2.07
CA PHE A 118 -0.66 3.54 -0.94
C PHE A 118 -2.08 3.29 -1.43
N ALA A 119 -2.79 2.39 -0.76
CA ALA A 119 -4.21 2.23 -1.00
C ALA A 119 -4.95 3.45 -0.44
N LEU A 120 -5.86 4.01 -1.21
CA LEU A 120 -6.76 5.06 -0.75
C LEU A 120 -8.02 4.43 -0.15
N ALA A 121 -8.62 5.09 0.83
CA ALA A 121 -9.90 4.66 1.39
C ALA A 121 -11.01 4.73 0.33
N SER A 122 -12.08 3.98 0.53
CA SER A 122 -13.24 4.02 -0.36
C SER A 122 -13.82 5.43 -0.45
N GLY A 123 -14.02 5.91 -1.68
CA GLY A 123 -14.53 7.27 -1.94
C GLY A 123 -13.47 8.37 -2.02
N ALA A 124 -12.19 8.05 -1.80
CA ALA A 124 -11.10 9.02 -1.90
C ALA A 124 -10.82 9.55 -3.33
N PHE A 125 -11.37 8.90 -4.34
CA PHE A 125 -11.26 9.31 -5.74
C PHE A 125 -12.18 10.48 -6.13
N GLY A 126 -12.64 11.25 -5.15
CA GLY A 126 -13.38 12.47 -5.39
C GLY A 126 -12.54 13.56 -6.06
N GLN A 127 -13.22 14.62 -6.51
CA GLN A 127 -12.58 15.78 -7.11
C GLN A 127 -11.63 16.46 -6.14
N VAL A 128 -10.33 16.42 -6.42
CA VAL A 128 -9.34 17.17 -5.67
C VAL A 128 -9.42 18.63 -6.08
N ARG A 129 -9.53 19.52 -5.09
CA ARG A 129 -9.66 20.98 -5.29
C ARG A 129 -8.42 21.76 -4.86
N ILE A 130 -7.32 21.08 -4.65
CA ILE A 130 -6.08 21.67 -4.18
C ILE A 130 -4.95 21.28 -5.12
N ASP A 131 -4.17 22.26 -5.58
CA ASP A 131 -2.96 22.02 -6.38
C ASP A 131 -1.78 21.50 -5.52
N GLU A 132 -0.67 21.25 -6.19
CA GLU A 132 0.56 20.77 -5.52
C GLU A 132 1.14 21.78 -4.50
N HIS A 133 0.79 23.06 -4.62
CA HIS A 133 1.22 24.13 -3.72
C HIS A 133 0.23 24.38 -2.57
N GLY A 134 -0.93 23.69 -2.57
CA GLY A 134 -1.97 23.85 -1.55
C GLY A 134 -2.97 24.95 -1.82
N ASN A 135 -3.02 25.51 -3.06
CA ASN A 135 -4.00 26.50 -3.47
C ASN A 135 -5.29 25.83 -3.93
N GLU A 136 -6.43 26.50 -3.71
CA GLU A 136 -7.71 26.05 -4.25
C GLU A 136 -7.73 26.20 -5.77
N ILE A 137 -8.19 25.16 -6.46
CA ILE A 137 -8.36 25.12 -7.91
C ILE A 137 -9.80 24.70 -8.25
N PRO A 138 -10.27 24.97 -9.47
CA PRO A 138 -11.54 24.41 -9.93
C PRO A 138 -11.55 22.89 -9.77
N PRO A 139 -12.74 22.28 -9.59
CA PRO A 139 -12.86 20.82 -9.50
C PRO A 139 -12.23 20.16 -10.73
N VAL A 140 -11.21 19.32 -10.48
CA VAL A 140 -10.54 18.54 -11.52
C VAL A 140 -10.32 17.13 -11.01
N GLU A 141 -10.40 16.15 -11.90
CA GLU A 141 -9.93 14.81 -11.59
C GLU A 141 -8.40 14.80 -11.59
N ILE A 142 -7.82 14.53 -10.43
CA ILE A 142 -6.38 14.33 -10.31
C ILE A 142 -6.13 12.83 -10.18
N ASN A 143 -5.41 12.29 -11.14
CA ASN A 143 -5.06 10.88 -11.13
C ASN A 143 -3.78 10.65 -10.32
N TYR A 144 -3.91 9.99 -9.18
CA TYR A 144 -2.81 9.65 -8.27
C TYR A 144 -1.66 8.93 -8.98
N LEU A 145 -1.98 7.94 -9.83
CA LEU A 145 -0.97 7.20 -10.58
C LEU A 145 -0.29 8.09 -11.64
N LYS A 146 -1.00 9.07 -12.19
CA LYS A 146 -0.40 10.02 -13.12
C LYS A 146 0.62 10.91 -12.43
N ILE A 147 0.35 11.42 -11.22
CA ILE A 147 1.33 12.19 -10.44
C ILE A 147 2.61 11.36 -10.23
N ILE A 148 2.46 10.07 -9.88
CA ILE A 148 3.59 9.16 -9.68
C ILE A 148 4.37 8.99 -11.00
N THR A 149 3.69 8.65 -12.09
CA THR A 149 4.37 8.37 -13.37
C THR A 149 4.99 9.59 -14.00
N ASP A 150 4.43 10.77 -13.79
CA ASP A 150 5.02 12.03 -14.24
C ASP A 150 6.33 12.35 -13.48
N ARG A 151 6.46 11.92 -12.23
CA ARG A 151 7.62 12.19 -11.39
C ARG A 151 8.77 11.17 -11.54
N ILE A 152 8.46 9.87 -11.58
CA ILE A 152 9.50 8.82 -11.60
C ILE A 152 9.42 7.87 -12.79
N GLY A 153 8.51 8.13 -13.74
CA GLY A 153 8.33 7.30 -14.92
C GLY A 153 7.49 6.05 -14.70
N LYS A 154 7.13 5.39 -15.78
CA LYS A 154 6.36 4.13 -15.78
C LYS A 154 7.23 2.93 -15.39
N GLU A 155 8.54 3.08 -15.49
CA GLU A 155 9.54 2.05 -15.28
C GLU A 155 9.47 1.49 -13.85
N ILE A 156 8.98 2.26 -12.89
CA ILE A 156 8.78 1.78 -11.52
C ILE A 156 7.85 0.55 -11.50
N PHE A 157 6.77 0.57 -12.28
CA PHE A 157 5.82 -0.54 -12.36
C PHE A 157 6.35 -1.70 -13.22
N GLN A 158 7.17 -1.43 -14.23
CA GLN A 158 7.85 -2.46 -15.01
C GLN A 158 8.91 -3.21 -14.20
N ASN A 159 9.50 -2.54 -13.19
CA ASN A 159 10.50 -3.11 -12.29
C ASN A 159 9.90 -3.76 -11.03
N GLY A 160 8.58 -3.88 -10.95
CA GLY A 160 7.89 -4.60 -9.88
C GLY A 160 7.14 -3.71 -8.89
N GLY A 161 7.00 -2.42 -9.17
CA GLY A 161 6.00 -1.60 -8.49
C GLY A 161 4.59 -2.13 -8.77
N TRP A 162 3.70 -2.03 -7.80
CA TRP A 162 2.33 -2.53 -7.93
C TRP A 162 1.32 -1.54 -7.32
N VAL A 163 0.07 -1.67 -7.72
CA VAL A 163 -1.01 -0.80 -7.24
C VAL A 163 -1.76 -1.52 -6.11
N SER A 164 -1.77 -0.92 -4.93
CA SER A 164 -2.61 -1.35 -3.83
C SER A 164 -3.94 -0.61 -3.86
N MET A 165 -5.02 -1.34 -3.64
CA MET A 165 -6.37 -0.78 -3.60
C MET A 165 -7.13 -1.37 -2.42
N HIS A 166 -7.90 -0.52 -1.74
CA HIS A 166 -8.88 -0.96 -0.76
C HIS A 166 -10.26 -0.92 -1.41
N ASN A 167 -10.76 -2.10 -1.72
CA ASN A 167 -12.08 -2.25 -2.32
C ASN A 167 -13.06 -2.77 -1.26
N TYR A 168 -13.71 -1.85 -0.55
CA TYR A 168 -14.69 -2.17 0.48
C TYR A 168 -16.12 -2.06 -0.07
N HIS A 169 -16.95 -3.04 0.26
CA HIS A 169 -18.39 -2.95 0.09
C HIS A 169 -19.01 -2.24 1.30
N ILE A 170 -18.81 -0.90 1.39
CA ILE A 170 -19.35 -0.11 2.48
C ILE A 170 -20.83 0.14 2.21
N ASN A 171 -21.70 -0.28 3.15
CA ASN A 171 -23.17 -0.15 3.07
C ASN A 171 -23.83 -0.86 1.87
N HIS A 172 -23.14 -1.82 1.26
CA HIS A 172 -23.67 -2.62 0.15
C HIS A 172 -23.72 -4.10 0.53
N PRO A 173 -24.67 -4.88 -0.01
CA PRO A 173 -24.69 -6.32 0.16
C PRO A 173 -23.51 -6.98 -0.59
N VAL A 174 -23.26 -8.26 -0.28
CA VAL A 174 -22.11 -8.99 -0.84
C VAL A 174 -22.17 -9.19 -2.36
N ASP A 175 -23.33 -9.05 -2.96
CA ASP A 175 -23.58 -9.15 -4.39
C ASP A 175 -23.52 -7.81 -5.14
N TYR A 176 -23.12 -6.72 -4.45
CA TYR A 176 -22.79 -5.47 -5.15
C TYR A 176 -21.79 -5.74 -6.32
N PRO A 177 -21.97 -5.18 -7.51
CA PRO A 177 -22.77 -3.99 -7.85
C PRO A 177 -24.23 -4.29 -8.31
N TYR A 178 -24.73 -5.47 -8.07
CA TYR A 178 -26.08 -5.86 -8.49
C TYR A 178 -27.20 -5.36 -7.54
N ASP A 179 -26.81 -4.66 -6.50
CA ASP A 179 -27.74 -4.01 -5.57
C ASP A 179 -28.38 -2.79 -6.23
N ALA A 180 -29.65 -2.95 -6.65
CA ALA A 180 -30.40 -1.89 -7.32
C ALA A 180 -30.77 -0.69 -6.40
N VAL A 181 -30.64 -0.83 -5.08
CA VAL A 181 -31.01 0.21 -4.11
C VAL A 181 -29.87 1.18 -3.85
N ASN A 182 -28.63 0.70 -3.85
CA ASN A 182 -27.43 1.46 -3.50
C ASN A 182 -26.50 1.72 -4.70
N GLN A 183 -26.95 1.47 -5.92
CA GLN A 183 -26.24 1.88 -7.13
C GLN A 183 -26.36 3.40 -7.28
N GLU A 184 -25.28 4.13 -7.09
CA GLU A 184 -25.10 5.53 -7.48
C GLU A 184 -24.28 5.62 -8.78
#